data_7dbb0469073410a86bc5d0bde0168e1a
#
_entry.id   7dbb0469073410a86bc5d0bde0168e1a
#
_cell.length_a   1.000
_cell.length_b   1.000
_cell.length_c   1.000
_cell.angle_alpha   90.00
_cell.angle_beta   90.00
_cell.angle_gamma   90.00
#
_symmetry.space_group_name_H-M   'P 1'
#
loop_
_entity.id
_entity.type
_entity.pdbx_description
1 polymer ?
#
loop_
_entity_poly.entity_id
_entity_poly.type
_entity_poly.pdbx_seq_one_letter_code
_entity_poly.pdbx_strand_id
1 'polypeptide(L)'
;HPVMMLATEGLRVALVTTHLPLSEVSEAITPDTLETVIRILHHDLITRFGIADPIILVCGLNPHAGENGYLGREEIDIIDPVLEKLRAEGMNLQGALPADSLFTPKYLNHADAVLAMYHDQGLPVLKYKGFGNAVNITLGLPIIRTSVDHGTCLLYTSDAADE
;
A
#
# COMPACT_ATOMS: atom_id res chain seq x y z
N HIS A 1 1.28 -2.60 -15.66
CA HIS A 1 1.48 -1.59 -14.58
C HIS A 1 2.04 -2.29 -13.34
N PRO A 2 3.31 -2.08 -13.02
CA PRO A 2 3.88 -2.69 -11.82
C PRO A 2 3.39 -1.99 -10.55
N VAL A 3 3.16 -2.77 -9.50
CA VAL A 3 2.77 -2.27 -8.18
C VAL A 3 3.85 -2.63 -7.18
N MET A 4 4.33 -1.64 -6.45
CA MET A 4 5.31 -1.85 -5.40
C MET A 4 4.62 -2.26 -4.11
N MET A 5 5.06 -3.35 -3.53
CA MET A 5 4.62 -3.80 -2.22
C MET A 5 5.85 -4.13 -1.37
N LEU A 6 5.85 -3.66 -0.13
CA LEU A 6 6.84 -4.07 0.85
C LEU A 6 6.17 -4.98 1.87
N ALA A 7 6.87 -6.03 2.25
CA ALA A 7 6.35 -7.02 3.16
C ALA A 7 7.36 -7.33 4.27
N THR A 8 6.86 -7.44 5.47
CA THR A 8 7.56 -8.01 6.62
C THR A 8 6.61 -8.95 7.33
N GLU A 9 7.07 -9.62 8.36
CA GLU A 9 6.19 -10.51 9.11
C GLU A 9 5.01 -9.73 9.70
N GLY A 10 3.80 -10.15 9.33
CA GLY A 10 2.55 -9.58 9.82
C GLY A 10 2.13 -8.27 9.18
N LEU A 11 2.83 -7.78 8.15
CA LEU A 11 2.42 -6.55 7.46
C LEU A 11 2.88 -6.52 6.01
N ARG A 12 1.93 -6.30 5.09
CA ARG A 12 2.21 -6.02 3.68
C ARG A 12 1.64 -4.64 3.36
N VAL A 13 2.46 -3.78 2.77
CA VAL A 13 2.04 -2.44 2.37
C VAL A 13 2.31 -2.25 0.88
N ALA A 14 1.25 -2.03 0.12
CA ALA A 14 1.34 -1.66 -1.29
C ALA A 14 1.10 -0.16 -1.46
N LEU A 15 1.59 0.41 -2.55
CA LEU A 15 1.56 1.85 -2.80
C LEU A 15 0.81 2.16 -4.09
N VAL A 16 -0.08 3.16 -4.04
CA VAL A 16 -0.71 3.72 -5.24
C VAL A 16 0.29 4.56 -6.02
N THR A 17 0.99 5.45 -5.31
CA THR A 17 2.09 6.24 -5.87
C THR A 17 3.39 5.89 -5.16
N THR A 18 4.52 6.00 -5.84
CA THR A 18 5.82 5.60 -5.31
C THR A 18 6.74 6.81 -5.11
N HIS A 19 7.58 7.12 -6.07
CA HIS A 19 8.63 8.13 -5.94
C HIS A 19 8.21 9.45 -6.60
N LEU A 20 7.17 10.07 -6.07
CA LEU A 20 6.71 11.38 -6.53
C LEU A 20 7.00 12.44 -5.48
N PRO A 21 7.28 13.69 -5.91
CA PRO A 21 7.22 14.81 -4.98
C PRO A 21 5.85 14.88 -4.31
N LEU A 22 5.81 15.23 -3.04
CA LEU A 22 4.56 15.26 -2.29
C LEU A 22 3.49 16.15 -2.96
N SER A 23 3.92 17.25 -3.57
CA SER A 23 3.03 18.18 -4.28
C SER A 23 2.30 17.55 -5.48
N GLU A 24 2.81 16.45 -6.02
CA GLU A 24 2.23 15.78 -7.19
C GLU A 24 1.34 14.58 -6.81
N VAL A 25 1.31 14.20 -5.54
CA VAL A 25 0.63 12.98 -5.11
C VAL A 25 -0.88 13.06 -5.34
N SER A 26 -1.52 14.15 -4.94
CA SER A 26 -2.97 14.27 -5.06
C SER A 26 -3.45 14.09 -6.51
N GLU A 27 -2.80 14.75 -7.45
CA GLU A 27 -3.15 14.65 -8.87
C GLU A 27 -2.87 13.27 -9.47
N ALA A 28 -1.91 12.55 -8.93
CA ALA A 28 -1.56 11.21 -9.40
C ALA A 28 -2.59 10.17 -8.97
N ILE A 29 -3.38 10.44 -7.94
CA ILE A 29 -4.43 9.53 -7.49
C ILE A 29 -5.69 9.78 -8.31
N THR A 30 -5.82 9.03 -9.39
CA THR A 30 -6.97 9.06 -10.29
C THR A 30 -7.80 7.79 -10.11
N PRO A 31 -9.08 7.80 -10.51
CA PRO A 31 -9.90 6.58 -10.45
C PRO A 31 -9.25 5.42 -11.20
N ASP A 32 -8.70 5.65 -12.38
CA ASP A 32 -8.07 4.61 -13.19
C ASP A 32 -6.82 4.02 -12.53
N THR A 33 -5.95 4.88 -12.00
CA THR A 33 -4.73 4.42 -11.33
C THR A 33 -5.07 3.63 -10.07
N LEU A 34 -5.99 4.13 -9.27
CA LEU A 34 -6.38 3.46 -8.03
C LEU A 34 -7.04 2.11 -8.31
N GLU A 35 -7.96 2.05 -9.26
CA GLU A 35 -8.61 0.80 -9.64
C GLU A 35 -7.58 -0.22 -10.16
N THR A 36 -6.68 0.21 -11.03
CA THR A 36 -5.64 -0.66 -11.60
C THR A 36 -4.76 -1.26 -10.49
N VAL A 37 -4.31 -0.42 -9.56
CA VAL A 37 -3.46 -0.88 -8.45
C VAL A 37 -4.21 -1.88 -7.56
N ILE A 38 -5.46 -1.59 -7.21
CA ILE A 38 -6.25 -2.50 -6.37
C ILE A 38 -6.48 -3.84 -7.06
N ARG A 39 -6.80 -3.83 -8.35
CA ARG A 39 -7.01 -5.07 -9.10
C ARG A 39 -5.75 -5.94 -9.14
N ILE A 40 -4.60 -5.33 -9.36
CA ILE A 40 -3.32 -6.04 -9.38
C ILE A 40 -3.00 -6.60 -7.99
N LEU A 41 -3.14 -5.79 -6.96
CA LEU A 41 -2.90 -6.21 -5.58
C LEU A 41 -3.80 -7.38 -5.19
N HIS A 42 -5.09 -7.25 -5.44
CA HIS A 42 -6.08 -8.29 -5.14
C HIS A 42 -5.77 -9.59 -5.89
N HIS A 43 -5.51 -9.49 -7.19
CA HIS A 43 -5.20 -10.65 -8.03
C HIS A 43 -3.94 -11.37 -7.54
N ASP A 44 -2.88 -10.63 -7.25
CA ASP A 44 -1.62 -11.25 -6.83
C ASP A 44 -1.68 -11.81 -5.41
N LEU A 45 -2.46 -11.20 -4.51
CA LEU A 45 -2.70 -11.79 -3.19
C LEU A 45 -3.39 -13.15 -3.29
N ILE A 46 -4.30 -13.32 -4.24
CA ILE A 46 -4.96 -14.61 -4.48
C ILE A 46 -4.00 -15.60 -5.15
N THR A 47 -3.43 -15.21 -6.29
CA THR A 47 -2.71 -16.15 -7.16
C THR A 47 -1.30 -16.47 -6.70
N ARG A 48 -0.62 -15.50 -6.10
CA ARG A 48 0.79 -15.63 -5.72
C ARG A 48 1.01 -15.84 -4.23
N PHE A 49 0.09 -15.34 -3.41
CA PHE A 49 0.16 -15.52 -1.96
C PHE A 49 -0.85 -16.53 -1.42
N GLY A 50 -1.73 -17.06 -2.28
CA GLY A 50 -2.66 -18.13 -1.91
C GLY A 50 -3.76 -17.69 -0.94
N ILE A 51 -4.10 -16.42 -0.88
CA ILE A 51 -5.14 -15.88 0.00
C ILE A 51 -6.46 -15.89 -0.77
N ALA A 52 -7.41 -16.75 -0.37
CA ALA A 52 -8.64 -16.95 -1.14
C ALA A 52 -9.55 -15.72 -1.19
N ASP A 53 -9.66 -14.99 -0.08
CA ASP A 53 -10.49 -13.78 0.01
C ASP A 53 -9.69 -12.69 0.74
N PRO A 54 -8.80 -11.98 0.01
CA PRO A 54 -7.93 -11.01 0.64
C PRO A 54 -8.69 -9.85 1.26
N ILE A 55 -8.34 -9.49 2.48
CA ILE A 55 -8.82 -8.29 3.16
C ILE A 55 -7.78 -7.20 2.96
N ILE A 56 -8.16 -6.16 2.22
CA ILE A 56 -7.30 -5.03 1.91
C ILE A 56 -7.82 -3.80 2.65
N LEU A 57 -6.97 -3.24 3.51
CA LEU A 57 -7.25 -1.96 4.15
C LEU A 57 -6.72 -0.84 3.26
N VAL A 58 -7.55 0.17 3.00
CA VAL A 58 -7.18 1.27 2.10
C VAL A 58 -7.08 2.55 2.91
N CYS A 59 -5.91 3.18 2.89
CA CYS A 59 -5.70 4.48 3.52
C CYS A 59 -6.46 5.58 2.76
N GLY A 60 -6.97 6.56 3.48
CA GLY A 60 -7.28 7.84 2.87
C GLY A 60 -6.00 8.57 2.46
N LEU A 61 -6.13 9.62 1.68
CA LEU A 61 -5.00 10.47 1.30
C LEU A 61 -4.74 11.54 2.35
N ASN A 62 -5.81 12.18 2.82
CA ASN A 62 -5.72 13.34 3.68
C ASN A 62 -5.79 12.95 5.17
N PRO A 63 -5.33 13.83 6.07
CA PRO A 63 -5.55 13.62 7.51
C PRO A 63 -7.03 13.37 7.81
N HIS A 64 -7.30 12.46 8.74
CA HIS A 64 -8.65 12.04 9.12
C HIS A 64 -9.49 11.56 7.93
N ALA A 65 -8.84 11.01 6.88
CA ALA A 65 -9.48 10.60 5.64
C ALA A 65 -10.35 11.71 5.02
N GLY A 66 -9.86 12.96 5.12
CA GLY A 66 -10.51 14.15 4.56
C GLY A 66 -11.59 14.77 5.42
N GLU A 67 -11.97 14.15 6.55
CA GLU A 67 -12.98 14.68 7.49
C GLU A 67 -14.24 15.21 6.76
N ASN A 68 -14.90 14.33 6.02
CA ASN A 68 -16.10 14.65 5.22
C ASN A 68 -15.89 15.75 4.17
N GLY A 69 -14.65 15.91 3.70
CA GLY A 69 -14.29 16.90 2.69
C GLY A 69 -13.70 18.19 3.23
N TYR A 70 -13.67 18.39 4.54
CA TYR A 70 -13.07 19.58 5.13
C TYR A 70 -11.56 19.65 4.96
N LEU A 71 -10.90 18.50 4.96
CA LEU A 71 -9.44 18.41 4.82
C LEU A 71 -9.02 17.85 3.46
N GLY A 72 -9.88 17.93 2.47
CA GLY A 72 -9.64 17.43 1.11
C GLY A 72 -10.77 16.54 0.66
N ARG A 73 -10.94 16.44 -0.67
CA ARG A 73 -12.07 15.73 -1.27
C ARG A 73 -11.67 14.47 -2.03
N GLU A 74 -10.40 14.11 -2.02
CA GLU A 74 -9.94 12.94 -2.76
C GLU A 74 -10.62 11.65 -2.31
N GLU A 75 -10.94 11.54 -1.01
CA GLU A 75 -11.68 10.40 -0.48
C GLU A 75 -13.09 10.34 -1.07
N ILE A 76 -13.80 11.47 -1.06
CA ILE A 76 -15.19 11.52 -1.54
C ILE A 76 -15.28 11.39 -3.05
N ASP A 77 -14.41 12.10 -3.78
CA ASP A 77 -14.51 12.22 -5.23
C ASP A 77 -13.83 11.06 -5.99
N ILE A 78 -12.86 10.39 -5.37
CA ILE A 78 -12.02 9.40 -6.06
C ILE A 78 -11.99 8.07 -5.32
N ILE A 79 -11.54 8.06 -4.06
CA ILE A 79 -11.25 6.81 -3.36
C ILE A 79 -12.53 6.02 -3.08
N ASP A 80 -13.49 6.64 -2.42
CA ASP A 80 -14.73 5.95 -2.03
C ASP A 80 -15.51 5.41 -3.24
N PRO A 81 -15.69 6.17 -4.34
CA PRO A 81 -16.37 5.62 -5.51
C PRO A 81 -15.67 4.40 -6.12
N VAL A 82 -14.34 4.40 -6.18
CA VAL A 82 -13.58 3.24 -6.68
C VAL A 82 -13.75 2.03 -5.76
N LEU A 83 -13.66 2.25 -4.44
CA LEU A 83 -13.83 1.16 -3.48
C LEU A 83 -15.24 0.57 -3.54
N GLU A 84 -16.27 1.41 -3.68
CA GLU A 84 -17.65 0.93 -3.81
C GLU A 84 -17.83 0.08 -5.06
N LYS A 85 -17.30 0.53 -6.19
CA LYS A 85 -17.34 -0.23 -7.44
C LYS A 85 -16.71 -1.61 -7.29
N LEU A 86 -15.52 -1.68 -6.69
CA LEU A 86 -14.80 -2.94 -6.55
C LEU A 86 -15.39 -3.85 -5.47
N ARG A 87 -15.98 -3.28 -4.41
CA ARG A 87 -16.75 -4.06 -3.44
C ARG A 87 -17.96 -4.73 -4.09
N ALA A 88 -18.62 -4.03 -4.99
CA ALA A 88 -19.75 -4.59 -5.74
C ALA A 88 -19.35 -5.79 -6.61
N GLU A 89 -18.06 -5.87 -6.98
CA GLU A 89 -17.49 -7.00 -7.71
C GLU A 89 -17.05 -8.15 -6.78
N GLY A 90 -17.20 -7.99 -5.46
CA GLY A 90 -16.89 -9.03 -4.48
C GLY A 90 -15.57 -8.87 -3.75
N MET A 91 -14.83 -7.77 -3.95
CA MET A 91 -13.58 -7.53 -3.23
C MET A 91 -13.85 -7.07 -1.80
N ASN A 92 -13.07 -7.59 -0.85
CA ASN A 92 -13.15 -7.19 0.54
C ASN A 92 -12.19 -6.01 0.80
N LEU A 93 -12.71 -4.80 0.61
CA LEU A 93 -11.97 -3.55 0.78
C LEU A 93 -12.55 -2.77 1.94
N GLN A 94 -11.70 -2.35 2.86
CA GLN A 94 -12.08 -1.53 4.00
C GLN A 94 -11.36 -0.18 3.92
N GLY A 95 -12.12 0.89 3.84
CA GLY A 95 -11.58 2.25 3.71
C GLY A 95 -12.60 3.22 3.11
N ALA A 96 -12.25 4.44 2.84
CA ALA A 96 -10.91 5.00 3.14
C ALA A 96 -10.77 5.22 4.65
N LEU A 97 -9.70 4.72 5.23
CA LEU A 97 -9.44 4.84 6.67
C LEU A 97 -8.34 5.87 6.94
N PRO A 98 -8.44 6.65 8.02
CA PRO A 98 -7.30 7.46 8.45
C PRO A 98 -6.08 6.57 8.70
N ALA A 99 -4.94 6.95 8.13
CA ALA A 99 -3.75 6.10 8.20
C ALA A 99 -3.25 5.89 9.64
N ASP A 100 -3.33 6.91 10.48
CA ASP A 100 -2.92 6.81 11.87
C ASP A 100 -3.75 5.80 12.68
N SER A 101 -5.03 5.68 12.37
CA SER A 101 -5.91 4.69 13.00
C SER A 101 -5.79 3.31 12.36
N LEU A 102 -5.56 3.28 11.05
CA LEU A 102 -5.43 2.04 10.29
C LEU A 102 -4.23 1.21 10.76
N PHE A 103 -3.08 1.86 10.96
CA PHE A 103 -1.86 1.18 11.38
C PHE A 103 -1.85 0.88 12.87
N THR A 104 -2.88 0.17 13.33
CA THR A 104 -3.03 -0.29 14.71
C THR A 104 -3.43 -1.76 14.72
N PRO A 105 -3.16 -2.50 15.80
CA PRO A 105 -3.51 -3.92 15.87
C PRO A 105 -4.98 -4.21 15.62
N LYS A 106 -5.87 -3.31 16.02
CA LYS A 106 -7.31 -3.45 15.81
C LYS A 106 -7.66 -3.73 14.34
N TYR A 107 -7.00 -3.03 13.41
CA TYR A 107 -7.22 -3.22 11.98
C TYR A 107 -6.26 -4.24 11.38
N LEU A 108 -4.98 -4.14 11.72
CA LEU A 108 -3.93 -4.94 11.07
C LEU A 108 -4.06 -6.43 11.36
N ASN A 109 -4.57 -6.83 12.53
CA ASN A 109 -4.70 -8.24 12.88
C ASN A 109 -5.65 -9.02 11.96
N HIS A 110 -6.51 -8.33 11.23
CA HIS A 110 -7.48 -8.95 10.34
C HIS A 110 -7.20 -8.69 8.86
N ALA A 111 -6.12 -7.99 8.56
CA ALA A 111 -5.82 -7.55 7.20
C ALA A 111 -4.75 -8.43 6.54
N ASP A 112 -4.89 -8.63 5.25
CA ASP A 112 -3.90 -9.31 4.44
C ASP A 112 -2.92 -8.34 3.78
N ALA A 113 -3.37 -7.12 3.49
CA ALA A 113 -2.52 -6.05 2.99
C ALA A 113 -3.12 -4.68 3.30
N VAL A 114 -2.25 -3.68 3.31
CA VAL A 114 -2.62 -2.26 3.40
C VAL A 114 -2.25 -1.61 2.09
N LEU A 115 -3.14 -0.79 1.55
CA LEU A 115 -2.86 0.06 0.41
C LEU A 115 -2.70 1.49 0.88
N ALA A 116 -1.49 2.01 0.79
CA ALA A 116 -1.17 3.40 1.09
C ALA A 116 -1.23 4.24 -0.20
N MET A 117 -1.57 5.50 -0.06
CA MET A 117 -1.70 6.40 -1.19
C MET A 117 -0.35 6.91 -1.67
N TYR A 118 0.63 7.04 -0.78
CA TYR A 118 1.96 7.51 -1.12
C TYR A 118 3.02 6.89 -0.22
N HIS A 119 4.26 7.02 -0.65
CA HIS A 119 5.42 6.36 -0.05
C HIS A 119 5.53 6.55 1.46
N ASP A 120 5.58 7.79 1.92
CA ASP A 120 5.81 8.07 3.33
C ASP A 120 4.59 7.87 4.22
N GLN A 121 3.43 7.54 3.64
CA GLN A 121 2.26 7.15 4.41
C GLN A 121 2.39 5.74 4.99
N GLY A 122 3.02 4.83 4.27
CA GLY A 122 3.07 3.41 4.64
C GLY A 122 4.43 2.90 5.03
N LEU A 123 5.50 3.36 4.37
CA LEU A 123 6.83 2.80 4.54
C LEU A 123 7.46 3.05 5.91
N PRO A 124 7.30 4.20 6.57
CA PRO A 124 7.85 4.38 7.91
C PRO A 124 7.35 3.33 8.90
N VAL A 125 6.06 3.00 8.85
CA VAL A 125 5.48 1.97 9.72
C VAL A 125 6.02 0.59 9.39
N LEU A 126 6.08 0.25 8.10
CA LEU A 126 6.59 -1.04 7.67
C LEU A 126 8.05 -1.23 8.04
N LYS A 127 8.88 -0.23 7.81
CA LYS A 127 10.30 -0.29 8.14
C LYS A 127 10.55 -0.36 9.64
N TYR A 128 9.77 0.37 10.42
CA TYR A 128 9.84 0.27 11.88
C TYR A 128 9.49 -1.14 12.36
N LYS A 129 8.40 -1.70 11.85
CA LYS A 129 7.97 -3.05 12.21
C LYS A 129 8.95 -4.12 11.72
N GLY A 130 9.43 -3.97 10.49
CA GLY A 130 10.31 -4.95 9.86
C GLY A 130 11.76 -4.91 10.33
N PHE A 131 12.23 -3.78 10.74
CA PHE A 131 13.58 -3.53 11.26
C PHE A 131 14.68 -4.29 10.46
N GLY A 132 14.81 -3.94 9.18
CA GLY A 132 15.83 -4.54 8.30
C GLY A 132 15.44 -5.86 7.65
N ASN A 133 14.27 -6.40 7.96
CA ASN A 133 13.78 -7.66 7.40
C ASN A 133 12.68 -7.48 6.36
N ALA A 134 12.44 -6.27 5.89
CA ALA A 134 11.43 -6.02 4.88
C ALA A 134 11.92 -6.43 3.49
N VAL A 135 11.00 -6.95 2.67
CA VAL A 135 11.26 -7.36 1.30
C VAL A 135 10.42 -6.51 0.37
N ASN A 136 11.03 -5.98 -0.67
CA ASN A 136 10.33 -5.27 -1.73
C ASN A 136 9.90 -6.27 -2.80
N ILE A 137 8.60 -6.31 -3.08
CA ILE A 137 7.99 -7.23 -4.04
C ILE A 137 7.32 -6.40 -5.12
N THR A 138 7.65 -6.64 -6.39
CA THR A 138 6.96 -5.99 -7.50
C THR A 138 5.85 -6.91 -7.99
N LEU A 139 4.61 -6.42 -7.89
CA LEU A 139 3.41 -7.10 -8.34
C LEU A 139 3.03 -6.69 -9.76
N GLY A 140 2.12 -7.43 -10.38
CA GLY A 140 1.61 -7.13 -11.72
C GLY A 140 2.53 -7.51 -12.86
N LEU A 141 3.60 -8.26 -12.58
CA LEU A 141 4.52 -8.78 -13.57
C LEU A 141 4.24 -10.27 -13.87
N PRO A 142 4.64 -10.78 -15.04
CA PRO A 142 4.49 -12.22 -15.35
C PRO A 142 5.21 -13.13 -14.35
N ILE A 143 6.30 -12.64 -13.75
CA ILE A 143 7.04 -13.33 -12.70
C ILE A 143 7.16 -12.44 -11.47
N ILE A 144 7.25 -13.05 -10.28
CA ILE A 144 7.50 -12.29 -9.06
C ILE A 144 8.92 -11.76 -9.08
N ARG A 145 9.04 -10.46 -8.85
CA ARG A 145 10.34 -9.81 -8.66
C ARG A 145 10.45 -9.36 -7.21
N THR A 146 11.47 -9.82 -6.52
CA THR A 146 11.71 -9.48 -5.13
C THR A 146 13.11 -8.93 -4.93
N SER A 147 13.25 -8.02 -3.98
CA SER A 147 14.54 -7.53 -3.52
C SER A 147 14.48 -7.24 -2.03
N VAL A 148 15.60 -7.42 -1.35
CA VAL A 148 15.69 -7.08 0.07
C VAL A 148 15.72 -5.56 0.21
N ASP A 149 14.98 -5.03 1.18
CA ASP A 149 14.95 -3.60 1.44
C ASP A 149 16.18 -3.18 2.24
N HIS A 150 17.19 -2.71 1.54
CA HIS A 150 18.42 -2.19 2.13
C HIS A 150 18.51 -0.66 2.09
N GLY A 151 17.38 0.03 1.85
CA GLY A 151 17.37 1.46 1.57
C GLY A 151 18.15 2.34 2.55
N THR A 152 18.14 1.99 3.83
CA THR A 152 18.85 2.75 4.86
C THR A 152 20.23 2.20 5.16
N CYS A 153 20.60 1.06 4.61
CA CYS A 153 21.83 0.34 4.90
C CYS A 153 22.76 0.21 3.70
N LEU A 154 22.55 0.99 2.65
CA LEU A 154 23.37 0.90 1.44
C LEU A 154 24.85 1.12 1.72
N LEU A 155 25.18 2.11 2.53
CA LEU A 155 26.57 2.36 2.93
C LEU A 155 27.13 1.21 3.77
N TYR A 156 26.29 0.69 4.65
CA TYR A 156 26.67 -0.41 5.52
C TYR A 156 26.92 -1.71 4.74
N THR A 157 26.07 -1.99 3.76
CA THR A 157 26.25 -3.19 2.92
C THR A 157 27.43 -3.08 1.97
N SER A 158 27.75 -1.89 1.46
CA SER A 158 28.96 -1.70 0.66
C SER A 158 30.23 -1.89 1.48
N ASP A 159 30.26 -1.39 2.71
CA ASP A 159 31.40 -1.58 3.60
C ASP A 159 31.58 -3.07 3.96
N ALA A 160 30.50 -3.80 4.14
CA ALA A 160 30.56 -5.23 4.42
C ALA A 160 31.01 -6.07 3.22
N ALA A 161 30.81 -5.57 2.02
CA ALA A 161 31.21 -6.28 0.80
C ALA A 161 32.70 -6.10 0.48
N ASP A 162 33.34 -5.09 1.06
CA ASP A 162 34.75 -4.78 0.85
C ASP A 162 35.68 -5.49 1.88
N GLU A 163 35.11 -6.20 2.85
CA GLU A 163 35.83 -7.02 3.80
C GLU A 163 35.89 -8.50 3.32
#